data_655aab9ac4044a7e4dbc7edfd78ac62c
#
_entry.id   655aab9ac4044a7e4dbc7edfd78ac62c
#
_cell.length_a   1.000
_cell.length_b   1.000
_cell.length_c   1.000
_cell.angle_alpha   90.00
_cell.angle_beta   90.00
_cell.angle_gamma   90.00
#
_symmetry.space_group_name_H-M   'P 1'
#
loop_
_entity.id
_entity.type
_entity.pdbx_description
1 polymer ?
#
loop_
_entity_poly.entity_id
_entity_poly.type
_entity_poly.pdbx_seq_one_letter_code
_entity_poly.pdbx_strand_id
1 'polypeptide(L)'
;MKPRSAIVFGFNAYAKEIATQIAGEYDTFAVFVMNDAERTAAEAKGFETEIFDLSEEWRSIEERFDPEDLIAFCALDDDAENVFLTISLRSIFDHLPIIALAQDNESASKLSAAGANKVLATQQITSAIITEMVEKPTVRGVLHDILYENSPLKIVQLPVPQDSFMIGKHLHDIDWGREYDVLVLAIVDHELSATFSFTSKGHNHHIDAGDLLIVVGYEDKIAALSEAMGRVG
;
A
#
# COMPACT_ATOMS: atom_id res chain seq x y z
N MET A 1 -6.88 10.26 -2.74
CA MET A 1 -6.65 9.84 -4.14
C MET A 1 -5.37 9.03 -4.18
N LYS A 2 -5.23 7.95 -4.99
CA LYS A 2 -3.95 7.22 -5.12
C LYS A 2 -2.97 8.13 -5.87
N PRO A 3 -1.73 8.34 -5.38
CA PRO A 3 -0.72 9.08 -6.14
C PRO A 3 -0.50 8.45 -7.52
N ARG A 4 -0.29 9.27 -8.55
CA ARG A 4 -0.01 8.79 -9.91
C ARG A 4 1.47 8.64 -10.21
N SER A 5 2.32 9.18 -9.34
CA SER A 5 3.76 9.12 -9.48
C SER A 5 4.41 8.44 -8.28
N ALA A 6 5.50 7.70 -8.51
CA ALA A 6 6.25 7.07 -7.44
C ALA A 6 7.77 7.12 -7.67
N ILE A 7 8.50 7.26 -6.58
CA ILE A 7 9.96 7.17 -6.56
C ILE A 7 10.39 6.10 -5.57
N VAL A 8 11.31 5.23 -5.98
CA VAL A 8 12.00 4.28 -5.09
C VAL A 8 13.45 4.73 -4.92
N PHE A 9 13.87 4.93 -3.67
CA PHE A 9 15.26 5.23 -3.32
C PHE A 9 16.00 3.97 -2.93
N GLY A 10 17.11 3.69 -3.64
CA GLY A 10 17.92 2.48 -3.53
C GLY A 10 17.57 1.42 -4.59
N PHE A 11 18.49 0.44 -4.77
CA PHE A 11 18.28 -0.68 -5.68
C PHE A 11 18.84 -2.00 -5.14
N ASN A 12 18.74 -2.20 -3.83
CA ASN A 12 19.01 -3.47 -3.16
C ASN A 12 17.94 -4.52 -3.48
N ALA A 13 18.02 -5.69 -2.85
CA ALA A 13 17.07 -6.78 -3.10
C ALA A 13 15.61 -6.39 -2.84
N TYR A 14 15.34 -5.64 -1.77
CA TYR A 14 14.00 -5.18 -1.42
C TYR A 14 13.51 -4.07 -2.37
N ALA A 15 14.32 -3.04 -2.59
CA ALA A 15 13.99 -1.92 -3.47
C ALA A 15 13.70 -2.40 -4.90
N LYS A 16 14.52 -3.34 -5.41
CA LYS A 16 14.33 -3.96 -6.72
C LYS A 16 13.00 -4.71 -6.82
N GLU A 17 12.65 -5.49 -5.79
CA GLU A 17 11.39 -6.23 -5.77
C GLU A 17 10.20 -5.28 -5.71
N ILE A 18 10.25 -4.27 -4.83
CA ILE A 18 9.25 -3.20 -4.75
C ILE A 18 9.08 -2.54 -6.12
N ALA A 19 10.17 -2.05 -6.72
CA ALA A 19 10.13 -1.41 -8.03
C ALA A 19 9.50 -2.30 -9.11
N THR A 20 9.86 -3.58 -9.12
CA THR A 20 9.33 -4.55 -10.11
C THR A 20 7.82 -4.75 -9.96
N GLN A 21 7.32 -4.80 -8.73
CA GLN A 21 5.89 -5.04 -8.47
C GLN A 21 5.03 -3.81 -8.70
N ILE A 22 5.53 -2.61 -8.36
CA ILE A 22 4.69 -1.41 -8.32
C ILE A 22 4.84 -0.50 -9.54
N ALA A 23 5.92 -0.59 -10.33
CA ALA A 23 6.17 0.36 -11.43
C ALA A 23 5.00 0.49 -12.41
N GLY A 24 4.34 -0.62 -12.73
CA GLY A 24 3.18 -0.63 -13.63
C GLY A 24 1.88 -0.03 -13.07
N GLU A 25 1.87 0.31 -11.78
CA GLU A 25 0.72 0.88 -11.08
C GLU A 25 0.70 2.42 -11.09
N TYR A 26 1.78 3.06 -11.61
CA TYR A 26 1.97 4.50 -11.62
C TYR A 26 2.19 5.02 -13.04
N ASP A 27 1.68 6.21 -13.32
CA ASP A 27 1.85 6.87 -14.62
C ASP A 27 3.29 7.32 -14.83
N THR A 28 3.95 7.76 -13.73
CA THR A 28 5.35 8.16 -13.71
C THR A 28 6.08 7.41 -12.58
N PHE A 29 7.15 6.73 -12.92
CA PHE A 29 7.94 5.95 -11.98
C PHE A 29 9.43 6.13 -12.21
N ALA A 30 10.21 6.35 -11.15
CA ALA A 30 11.67 6.41 -11.22
C ALA A 30 12.34 5.74 -10.03
N VAL A 31 13.59 5.32 -10.24
CA VAL A 31 14.46 4.75 -9.22
C VAL A 31 15.63 5.70 -8.99
N PHE A 32 15.81 6.12 -7.76
CA PHE A 32 16.91 6.98 -7.33
C PHE A 32 17.95 6.15 -6.61
N VAL A 33 19.21 6.21 -7.07
CA VAL A 33 20.31 5.35 -6.60
C VAL A 33 21.52 6.19 -6.20
N MET A 34 22.39 5.64 -5.36
CA MET A 34 23.54 6.37 -4.83
C MET A 34 24.83 6.14 -5.64
N ASN A 35 24.85 5.20 -6.58
CA ASN A 35 26.07 4.87 -7.33
C ASN A 35 25.77 4.30 -8.73
N ASP A 36 26.82 4.32 -9.57
CA ASP A 36 26.74 3.82 -10.96
C ASP A 36 26.46 2.34 -11.09
N ALA A 37 26.83 1.53 -10.10
CA ALA A 37 26.58 0.09 -10.15
C ALA A 37 25.08 -0.21 -9.99
N GLU A 38 24.42 0.45 -9.05
CA GLU A 38 22.97 0.38 -8.87
C GLU A 38 22.23 0.96 -10.07
N ARG A 39 22.71 2.10 -10.63
CA ARG A 39 22.15 2.69 -11.84
C ARG A 39 22.14 1.68 -12.99
N THR A 40 23.30 1.10 -13.28
CA THR A 40 23.43 0.10 -14.35
C THR A 40 22.49 -1.09 -14.14
N ALA A 41 22.35 -1.55 -12.88
CA ALA A 41 21.47 -2.67 -12.55
C ALA A 41 19.98 -2.32 -12.68
N ALA A 42 19.58 -1.10 -12.35
CA ALA A 42 18.20 -0.62 -12.47
C ALA A 42 17.83 -0.36 -13.95
N GLU A 43 18.69 0.29 -14.72
CA GLU A 43 18.52 0.52 -16.15
C GLU A 43 18.43 -0.79 -16.94
N ALA A 44 19.23 -1.80 -16.56
CA ALA A 44 19.16 -3.14 -17.17
C ALA A 44 17.79 -3.84 -16.95
N LYS A 45 17.00 -3.37 -15.98
CA LYS A 45 15.62 -3.81 -15.73
C LYS A 45 14.57 -2.93 -16.42
N GLY A 46 15.00 -1.88 -17.11
CA GLY A 46 14.13 -0.95 -17.82
C GLY A 46 13.58 0.19 -16.97
N PHE A 47 14.10 0.41 -15.76
CA PHE A 47 13.68 1.53 -14.93
C PHE A 47 14.36 2.83 -15.35
N GLU A 48 13.61 3.92 -15.34
CA GLU A 48 14.17 5.26 -15.38
C GLU A 48 14.92 5.52 -14.09
N THR A 49 16.21 5.92 -14.19
CA THR A 49 17.09 5.93 -13.03
C THR A 49 17.85 7.24 -12.92
N GLU A 50 17.98 7.78 -11.72
CA GLU A 50 18.77 8.98 -11.40
C GLU A 50 19.74 8.68 -10.26
N ILE A 51 20.97 9.21 -10.36
CA ILE A 51 21.92 9.16 -9.25
C ILE A 51 21.66 10.39 -8.38
N PHE A 52 21.55 10.18 -7.07
CA PHE A 52 21.38 11.21 -6.09
C PHE A 52 22.45 11.15 -5.00
N ASP A 53 22.64 12.27 -4.34
CA ASP A 53 23.45 12.42 -3.13
C ASP A 53 22.55 12.87 -1.98
N LEU A 54 22.75 12.31 -0.78
CA LEU A 54 21.95 12.66 0.40
C LEU A 54 22.03 14.15 0.79
N SER A 55 23.01 14.89 0.28
CA SER A 55 23.17 16.32 0.48
C SER A 55 22.44 17.18 -0.56
N GLU A 56 21.74 16.58 -1.51
CA GLU A 56 21.03 17.32 -2.58
C GLU A 56 19.85 18.14 -2.08
N GLU A 57 19.55 19.22 -2.85
CA GLU A 57 18.41 20.09 -2.61
C GLU A 57 17.09 19.55 -3.22
N TRP A 58 17.05 18.31 -3.73
CA TRP A 58 15.90 17.62 -4.32
C TRP A 58 15.16 18.36 -5.46
N ARG A 59 15.87 19.30 -6.14
CA ARG A 59 15.30 20.07 -7.26
C ARG A 59 14.86 19.18 -8.42
N SER A 60 15.59 18.10 -8.66
CA SER A 60 15.24 17.15 -9.71
C SER A 60 13.86 16.52 -9.48
N ILE A 61 13.47 16.32 -8.23
CA ILE A 61 12.14 15.82 -7.89
C ILE A 61 11.08 16.87 -8.19
N GLU A 62 11.29 18.14 -7.74
CA GLU A 62 10.35 19.25 -7.98
C GLU A 62 10.16 19.55 -9.47
N GLU A 63 11.21 19.39 -10.28
CA GLU A 63 11.16 19.65 -11.73
C GLU A 63 10.43 18.54 -12.52
N ARG A 64 10.43 17.33 -12.01
CA ARG A 64 9.93 16.13 -12.73
C ARG A 64 8.60 15.59 -12.23
N PHE A 65 8.30 15.82 -10.96
CA PHE A 65 7.15 15.25 -10.29
C PHE A 65 6.31 16.34 -9.64
N ASP A 66 5.02 16.16 -9.61
CA ASP A 66 4.13 16.95 -8.78
C ASP A 66 4.16 16.37 -7.36
N PRO A 67 4.67 17.10 -6.36
CA PRO A 67 4.76 16.59 -4.97
C PRO A 67 3.42 16.22 -4.34
N GLU A 68 2.32 16.84 -4.80
CA GLU A 68 0.96 16.54 -4.32
C GLU A 68 0.42 15.19 -4.88
N ASP A 69 1.05 14.67 -5.95
CA ASP A 69 0.64 13.43 -6.63
C ASP A 69 1.77 12.38 -6.65
N LEU A 70 2.72 12.49 -5.72
CA LEU A 70 3.90 11.66 -5.59
C LEU A 70 3.88 10.84 -4.30
N ILE A 71 4.45 9.62 -4.36
CA ILE A 71 4.79 8.81 -3.19
C ILE A 71 6.26 8.41 -3.24
N ALA A 72 6.94 8.42 -2.10
CA ALA A 72 8.34 8.02 -1.98
C ALA A 72 8.49 6.74 -1.17
N PHE A 73 9.35 5.82 -1.67
CA PHE A 73 9.76 4.60 -0.99
C PHE A 73 11.24 4.69 -0.63
N CYS A 74 11.55 4.84 0.66
CA CYS A 74 12.92 4.89 1.17
C CYS A 74 13.39 3.47 1.51
N ALA A 75 14.26 2.90 0.68
CA ALA A 75 14.69 1.50 0.76
C ALA A 75 16.20 1.34 0.54
N LEU A 76 17.00 2.26 1.11
CA LEU A 76 18.48 2.15 1.12
C LEU A 76 18.93 1.00 2.01
N ASP A 77 20.16 0.54 1.80
CA ASP A 77 20.73 -0.57 2.59
C ASP A 77 21.04 -0.17 4.04
N ASP A 78 21.43 1.09 4.25
CA ASP A 78 21.76 1.62 5.58
C ASP A 78 20.56 2.33 6.21
N ASP A 79 20.19 1.93 7.42
CA ASP A 79 19.07 2.53 8.15
C ASP A 79 19.31 3.99 8.54
N ALA A 80 20.56 4.42 8.80
CA ALA A 80 20.88 5.80 9.10
C ALA A 80 20.74 6.69 7.86
N GLU A 81 21.12 6.17 6.68
CA GLU A 81 20.89 6.84 5.41
C GLU A 81 19.38 6.96 5.10
N ASN A 82 18.59 5.92 5.35
CA ASN A 82 17.13 5.99 5.23
C ASN A 82 16.50 7.04 6.17
N VAL A 83 16.98 7.14 7.41
CA VAL A 83 16.52 8.17 8.36
C VAL A 83 16.87 9.57 7.85
N PHE A 84 18.11 9.78 7.40
CA PHE A 84 18.55 11.06 6.87
C PHE A 84 17.76 11.45 5.61
N LEU A 85 17.58 10.53 4.68
CA LEU A 85 16.76 10.70 3.48
C LEU A 85 15.32 11.09 3.84
N THR A 86 14.72 10.40 4.80
CA THR A 86 13.35 10.68 5.25
C THR A 86 13.23 12.09 5.84
N ILE A 87 14.20 12.52 6.67
CA ILE A 87 14.24 13.87 7.22
C ILE A 87 14.37 14.90 6.08
N SER A 88 15.29 14.67 5.14
CA SER A 88 15.55 15.57 4.01
C SER A 88 14.33 15.73 3.13
N LEU A 89 13.69 14.65 2.75
CA LEU A 89 12.44 14.68 1.96
C LEU A 89 11.32 15.41 2.72
N ARG A 90 11.13 15.11 4.01
CA ARG A 90 10.09 15.73 4.83
C ARG A 90 10.33 17.22 5.05
N SER A 91 11.58 17.66 5.11
CA SER A 91 11.91 19.08 5.29
C SER A 91 11.55 19.96 4.10
N ILE A 92 11.42 19.37 2.91
CA ILE A 92 11.10 20.07 1.66
C ILE A 92 9.66 19.81 1.24
N PHE A 93 9.19 18.56 1.42
CA PHE A 93 7.88 18.11 1.01
C PHE A 93 7.02 17.74 2.23
N ASP A 94 6.34 18.71 2.82
CA ASP A 94 5.57 18.57 4.08
C ASP A 94 4.53 17.44 4.03
N HIS A 95 3.89 17.24 2.88
CA HIS A 95 2.77 16.31 2.71
C HIS A 95 3.10 15.06 1.89
N LEU A 96 4.34 14.93 1.40
CA LEU A 96 4.76 13.76 0.62
C LEU A 96 4.51 12.45 1.39
N PRO A 97 3.72 11.51 0.88
CA PRO A 97 3.63 10.19 1.46
C PRO A 97 4.97 9.45 1.37
N ILE A 98 5.55 9.10 2.52
CA ILE A 98 6.83 8.39 2.62
C ILE A 98 6.59 7.03 3.26
N ILE A 99 6.96 5.97 2.54
CA ILE A 99 7.04 4.60 3.05
C ILE A 99 8.52 4.23 3.18
N ALA A 100 8.97 3.85 4.38
CA ALA A 100 10.36 3.52 4.62
C ALA A 100 10.54 2.07 5.08
N LEU A 101 11.61 1.44 4.62
CA LEU A 101 12.05 0.16 5.14
C LEU A 101 13.02 0.37 6.29
N ALA A 102 12.88 -0.44 7.34
CA ALA A 102 13.81 -0.55 8.45
C ALA A 102 14.25 -2.00 8.62
N GLN A 103 15.47 -2.21 9.06
CA GLN A 103 15.92 -3.57 9.38
C GLN A 103 15.24 -4.07 10.66
N ASP A 104 15.14 -3.21 11.68
CA ASP A 104 14.63 -3.56 13.01
C ASP A 104 13.65 -2.50 13.57
N ASN A 105 13.15 -2.76 14.79
CA ASN A 105 12.21 -1.88 15.49
C ASN A 105 12.81 -0.56 15.97
N GLU A 106 14.11 -0.53 16.28
CA GLU A 106 14.78 0.69 16.72
C GLU A 106 14.88 1.67 15.54
N SER A 107 15.35 1.18 14.39
CA SER A 107 15.39 1.93 13.14
C SER A 107 13.99 2.35 12.67
N ALA A 108 12.97 1.48 12.83
CA ALA A 108 11.58 1.82 12.51
C ALA A 108 11.06 2.99 13.36
N SER A 109 11.41 3.02 14.65
CA SER A 109 11.03 4.13 15.54
C SER A 109 11.69 5.45 15.12
N LYS A 110 12.96 5.40 14.70
CA LYS A 110 13.69 6.58 14.19
C LYS A 110 13.08 7.10 12.89
N LEU A 111 12.75 6.22 11.95
CA LEU A 111 12.11 6.57 10.68
C LEU A 111 10.71 7.19 10.88
N SER A 112 9.94 6.64 11.81
CA SER A 112 8.65 7.24 12.19
C SER A 112 8.81 8.64 12.77
N ALA A 113 9.80 8.83 13.65
CA ALA A 113 10.13 10.14 14.21
C ALA A 113 10.69 11.11 13.16
N ALA A 114 11.38 10.60 12.12
CA ALA A 114 11.86 11.38 10.98
C ALA A 114 10.75 11.86 10.04
N GLY A 115 9.52 11.35 10.19
CA GLY A 115 8.36 11.78 9.41
C GLY A 115 7.91 10.81 8.33
N ALA A 116 8.36 9.55 8.34
CA ALA A 116 7.80 8.52 7.47
C ALA A 116 6.33 8.25 7.85
N ASN A 117 5.44 8.18 6.84
CA ASN A 117 4.02 7.89 7.04
C ASN A 117 3.78 6.41 7.37
N LYS A 118 4.58 5.52 6.79
CA LYS A 118 4.59 4.10 7.10
C LYS A 118 6.01 3.58 7.18
N VAL A 119 6.28 2.72 8.15
CA VAL A 119 7.57 2.04 8.27
C VAL A 119 7.36 0.54 8.35
N LEU A 120 8.13 -0.20 7.58
CA LEU A 120 8.12 -1.65 7.52
C LEU A 120 9.42 -2.21 8.11
N ALA A 121 9.35 -2.74 9.34
CA ALA A 121 10.48 -3.43 9.98
C ALA A 121 10.61 -4.85 9.42
N THR A 122 11.54 -5.05 8.48
CA THR A 122 11.66 -6.28 7.68
C THR A 122 11.93 -7.52 8.52
N GLN A 123 12.79 -7.43 9.54
CA GLN A 123 13.07 -8.55 10.45
C GLN A 123 11.84 -8.96 11.25
N GLN A 124 11.06 -8.00 11.74
CA GLN A 124 9.86 -8.29 12.52
C GLN A 124 8.78 -8.95 11.66
N ILE A 125 8.54 -8.40 10.48
CA ILE A 125 7.55 -8.94 9.54
C ILE A 125 7.93 -10.38 9.15
N THR A 126 9.18 -10.59 8.77
CA THR A 126 9.67 -11.92 8.38
C THR A 126 9.58 -12.92 9.52
N SER A 127 9.97 -12.52 10.74
CA SER A 127 9.88 -13.39 11.93
C SER A 127 8.44 -13.74 12.28
N ALA A 128 7.53 -12.77 12.20
CA ALA A 128 6.09 -13.01 12.43
C ALA A 128 5.52 -14.01 11.40
N ILE A 129 5.85 -13.83 10.12
CA ILE A 129 5.43 -14.76 9.06
C ILE A 129 5.98 -16.15 9.32
N ILE A 130 7.27 -16.30 9.69
CA ILE A 130 7.88 -17.60 10.00
C ILE A 130 7.18 -18.26 11.20
N THR A 131 6.89 -17.48 12.26
CA THR A 131 6.18 -18.01 13.44
C THR A 131 4.78 -18.51 13.07
N GLU A 132 4.02 -17.73 12.32
CA GLU A 132 2.70 -18.17 11.84
C GLU A 132 2.76 -19.40 10.94
N MET A 133 3.83 -19.53 10.14
CA MET A 133 4.07 -20.70 9.31
C MET A 133 4.20 -21.99 10.13
N VAL A 134 4.84 -21.91 11.29
CA VAL A 134 5.06 -23.05 12.18
C VAL A 134 3.80 -23.37 12.98
N GLU A 135 3.13 -22.34 13.50
CA GLU A 135 1.97 -22.52 14.37
C GLU A 135 0.67 -22.84 13.62
N LYS A 136 0.48 -22.31 12.42
CA LYS A 136 -0.78 -22.40 11.65
C LYS A 136 -0.55 -22.71 10.16
N PRO A 137 0.02 -23.88 9.82
CA PRO A 137 0.42 -24.17 8.43
C PRO A 137 -0.75 -24.17 7.44
N THR A 138 -1.95 -24.54 7.86
CA THR A 138 -3.15 -24.56 6.99
C THR A 138 -3.66 -23.15 6.69
N VAL A 139 -3.68 -22.26 7.69
CA VAL A 139 -4.09 -20.86 7.52
C VAL A 139 -3.14 -20.13 6.57
N ARG A 140 -1.83 -20.42 6.69
CA ARG A 140 -0.82 -19.88 5.80
C ARG A 140 -1.08 -20.22 4.33
N GLY A 141 -1.39 -21.49 4.02
CA GLY A 141 -1.66 -21.90 2.64
C GLY A 141 -2.75 -21.03 2.02
N VAL A 142 -3.87 -20.89 2.72
CA VAL A 142 -5.00 -20.06 2.26
C VAL A 142 -4.62 -18.60 2.09
N LEU A 143 -3.90 -17.98 3.06
CA LEU A 143 -3.48 -16.60 2.97
C LEU A 143 -2.44 -16.38 1.86
N HIS A 144 -1.49 -17.31 1.71
CA HIS A 144 -0.49 -17.24 0.64
C HIS A 144 -1.15 -17.29 -0.74
N ASP A 145 -2.08 -18.22 -0.94
CA ASP A 145 -2.80 -18.37 -2.20
C ASP A 145 -3.61 -17.10 -2.53
N ILE A 146 -4.23 -16.48 -1.53
CA ILE A 146 -5.01 -15.25 -1.70
C ILE A 146 -4.13 -14.03 -2.01
N LEU A 147 -2.96 -13.90 -1.36
CA LEU A 147 -2.14 -12.69 -1.42
C LEU A 147 -1.06 -12.73 -2.50
N TYR A 148 -0.50 -13.91 -2.82
CA TYR A 148 0.73 -14.02 -3.61
C TYR A 148 0.61 -14.88 -4.85
N GLU A 149 -0.39 -15.74 -4.99
CA GLU A 149 -0.58 -16.55 -6.18
C GLU A 149 -1.67 -15.98 -7.09
N ASN A 150 -1.70 -16.44 -8.35
CA ASN A 150 -2.80 -16.17 -9.27
C ASN A 150 -4.07 -16.92 -8.85
N SER A 151 -4.46 -16.78 -7.59
CA SER A 151 -5.69 -17.33 -7.05
C SER A 151 -6.87 -16.56 -7.65
N PRO A 152 -7.94 -17.26 -8.05
CA PRO A 152 -9.19 -16.59 -8.40
C PRO A 152 -9.88 -15.95 -7.19
N LEU A 153 -9.45 -16.31 -5.96
CA LEU A 153 -9.93 -15.70 -4.72
C LEU A 153 -9.07 -14.47 -4.39
N LYS A 154 -9.71 -13.32 -4.24
CA LYS A 154 -9.02 -12.03 -4.00
C LYS A 154 -9.54 -11.35 -2.73
N ILE A 155 -8.67 -10.53 -2.13
CA ILE A 155 -9.07 -9.53 -1.13
C ILE A 155 -8.96 -8.17 -1.83
N VAL A 156 -10.06 -7.43 -1.85
CA VAL A 156 -10.11 -6.12 -2.50
C VAL A 156 -10.75 -5.06 -1.60
N GLN A 157 -10.46 -3.81 -1.91
CA GLN A 157 -11.13 -2.65 -1.35
C GLN A 157 -12.09 -2.10 -2.40
N LEU A 158 -13.38 -2.04 -2.06
CA LEU A 158 -14.40 -1.49 -2.92
C LEU A 158 -14.93 -0.19 -2.31
N PRO A 159 -14.73 0.97 -2.97
CA PRO A 159 -15.34 2.21 -2.52
C PRO A 159 -16.84 2.17 -2.79
N VAL A 160 -17.63 2.64 -1.83
CA VAL A 160 -19.10 2.76 -1.98
C VAL A 160 -19.39 3.98 -2.83
N PRO A 161 -20.02 3.81 -4.04
CA PRO A 161 -20.39 4.93 -4.90
C PRO A 161 -21.46 5.82 -4.25
N GLN A 162 -21.53 7.10 -4.69
CA GLN A 162 -22.49 8.10 -4.18
C GLN A 162 -23.96 7.70 -4.39
N ASP A 163 -24.23 6.95 -5.44
CA ASP A 163 -25.60 6.53 -5.81
C ASP A 163 -25.85 5.04 -5.50
N SER A 164 -25.07 4.44 -4.57
CA SER A 164 -25.18 3.03 -4.24
C SER A 164 -26.47 2.71 -3.48
N PHE A 165 -27.14 1.60 -3.86
CA PHE A 165 -28.31 1.06 -3.14
C PHE A 165 -28.03 0.66 -1.69
N MET A 166 -26.77 0.62 -1.30
CA MET A 166 -26.31 0.24 0.04
C MET A 166 -26.31 1.39 1.03
N ILE A 167 -26.34 2.63 0.55
CA ILE A 167 -26.30 3.83 1.40
C ILE A 167 -27.45 3.83 2.41
N GLY A 168 -27.12 4.08 3.66
CA GLY A 168 -28.06 4.10 4.79
C GLY A 168 -28.47 2.72 5.31
N LYS A 169 -27.99 1.62 4.70
CA LYS A 169 -28.20 0.28 5.23
C LYS A 169 -27.08 -0.10 6.21
N HIS A 170 -27.37 -1.00 7.14
CA HIS A 170 -26.32 -1.63 7.92
C HIS A 170 -25.66 -2.78 7.17
N LEU A 171 -24.40 -3.08 7.49
CA LEU A 171 -23.70 -4.22 6.89
C LEU A 171 -24.45 -5.54 7.03
N HIS A 172 -25.20 -5.73 8.12
CA HIS A 172 -25.95 -6.96 8.39
C HIS A 172 -27.29 -7.03 7.68
N ASP A 173 -27.79 -5.92 7.10
CA ASP A 173 -29.05 -5.91 6.33
C ASP A 173 -28.88 -6.55 4.95
N ILE A 174 -27.65 -6.79 4.53
CA ILE A 174 -27.30 -7.37 3.23
C ILE A 174 -26.73 -8.77 3.46
N ASP A 175 -27.32 -9.77 2.82
CA ASP A 175 -26.81 -11.14 2.84
C ASP A 175 -25.72 -11.33 1.77
N TRP A 176 -24.53 -10.84 2.10
CA TRP A 176 -23.36 -10.80 1.21
C TRP A 176 -23.02 -12.17 0.61
N GLY A 177 -23.11 -13.22 1.44
CA GLY A 177 -22.82 -14.58 1.01
C GLY A 177 -23.85 -15.14 0.04
N ARG A 178 -25.15 -14.88 0.29
CA ARG A 178 -26.22 -15.45 -0.50
C ARG A 178 -26.50 -14.66 -1.78
N GLU A 179 -26.39 -13.32 -1.69
CA GLU A 179 -26.75 -12.43 -2.80
C GLU A 179 -25.59 -12.23 -3.78
N TYR A 180 -24.35 -12.17 -3.25
CA TYR A 180 -23.18 -11.82 -4.03
C TYR A 180 -22.08 -12.86 -4.02
N ASP A 181 -22.18 -13.90 -3.20
CA ASP A 181 -21.17 -14.97 -3.06
C ASP A 181 -19.78 -14.41 -2.64
N VAL A 182 -19.81 -13.41 -1.75
CA VAL A 182 -18.61 -12.73 -1.19
C VAL A 182 -18.69 -12.67 0.33
N LEU A 183 -17.53 -12.48 0.96
CA LEU A 183 -17.40 -12.22 2.39
C LEU A 183 -16.92 -10.79 2.62
N VAL A 184 -17.68 -9.96 3.33
CA VAL A 184 -17.23 -8.66 3.78
C VAL A 184 -16.50 -8.83 5.11
N LEU A 185 -15.19 -8.53 5.13
CA LEU A 185 -14.35 -8.61 6.32
C LEU A 185 -14.53 -7.39 7.21
N ALA A 186 -14.61 -6.22 6.59
CA ALA A 186 -14.64 -4.95 7.30
C ALA A 186 -15.17 -3.81 6.43
N ILE A 187 -15.51 -2.71 7.10
CA ILE A 187 -15.76 -1.40 6.50
C ILE A 187 -14.80 -0.38 7.11
N VAL A 188 -14.27 0.49 6.28
CA VAL A 188 -13.47 1.64 6.69
C VAL A 188 -14.29 2.88 6.43
N ASP A 189 -14.68 3.56 7.51
CA ASP A 189 -15.48 4.77 7.48
C ASP A 189 -14.67 5.94 6.90
N HIS A 190 -15.20 6.58 5.88
CA HIS A 190 -14.58 7.72 5.21
C HIS A 190 -14.47 8.95 6.13
N GLU A 191 -15.44 9.16 7.02
CA GLU A 191 -15.49 10.36 7.89
C GLU A 191 -14.57 10.23 9.11
N LEU A 192 -14.38 9.02 9.64
CA LEU A 192 -13.61 8.74 10.85
C LEU A 192 -12.13 8.44 10.59
N SER A 193 -11.58 8.90 9.45
CA SER A 193 -10.16 8.76 9.07
C SER A 193 -9.52 7.44 9.56
N ALA A 194 -9.83 6.34 8.83
CA ALA A 194 -9.21 5.03 8.97
C ALA A 194 -9.52 4.23 10.25
N THR A 195 -10.70 4.38 10.86
CA THR A 195 -11.14 3.45 11.89
C THR A 195 -11.66 2.18 11.23
N PHE A 196 -10.83 1.13 11.27
CA PHE A 196 -11.17 -0.20 10.76
C PHE A 196 -12.19 -0.86 11.68
N SER A 197 -13.41 -1.07 11.20
CA SER A 197 -14.45 -1.79 11.92
C SER A 197 -14.64 -3.18 11.32
N PHE A 198 -14.30 -4.23 12.08
CA PHE A 198 -14.65 -5.60 11.70
C PHE A 198 -16.17 -5.77 11.62
N THR A 199 -16.64 -6.60 10.70
CA THR A 199 -18.06 -6.90 10.49
C THR A 199 -18.78 -7.32 11.77
N SER A 200 -18.08 -7.98 12.71
CA SER A 200 -18.63 -8.38 14.02
C SER A 200 -18.84 -7.21 15.00
N LYS A 201 -18.18 -6.07 14.79
CA LYS A 201 -18.31 -4.85 15.62
C LYS A 201 -19.08 -3.73 14.91
N GLY A 202 -19.24 -3.83 13.59
CA GLY A 202 -19.90 -2.84 12.74
C GLY A 202 -21.44 -2.89 12.76
N HIS A 203 -22.05 -3.55 13.77
CA HIS A 203 -23.51 -3.71 13.83
C HIS A 203 -24.30 -2.40 13.84
N ASN A 204 -23.68 -1.28 14.17
CA ASN A 204 -24.33 0.03 14.22
C ASN A 204 -23.84 1.01 13.15
N HIS A 205 -22.92 0.60 12.28
CA HIS A 205 -22.44 1.46 11.19
C HIS A 205 -23.41 1.41 10.01
N HIS A 206 -23.89 2.57 9.57
CA HIS A 206 -24.57 2.71 8.31
C HIS A 206 -23.54 2.88 7.21
N ILE A 207 -23.76 2.23 6.09
CA ILE A 207 -22.90 2.36 4.93
C ILE A 207 -23.13 3.74 4.31
N ASP A 208 -22.06 4.52 4.20
CA ASP A 208 -22.09 5.85 3.62
C ASP A 208 -21.30 5.91 2.31
N ALA A 209 -21.59 6.94 1.50
CA ALA A 209 -20.87 7.16 0.24
C ALA A 209 -19.40 7.48 0.53
N GLY A 210 -18.48 6.80 -0.15
CA GLY A 210 -17.04 6.95 0.06
C GLY A 210 -16.44 5.99 1.08
N ASP A 211 -17.26 5.26 1.84
CA ASP A 211 -16.76 4.16 2.67
C ASP A 211 -16.04 3.12 1.83
N LEU A 212 -15.08 2.40 2.45
CA LEU A 212 -14.35 1.31 1.78
C LEU A 212 -14.76 -0.04 2.37
N LEU A 213 -15.35 -0.89 1.56
CA LEU A 213 -15.62 -2.28 1.92
C LEU A 213 -14.40 -3.15 1.65
N ILE A 214 -13.92 -3.89 2.66
CA ILE A 214 -12.89 -4.91 2.48
C ILE A 214 -13.58 -6.23 2.22
N VAL A 215 -13.45 -6.73 0.99
CA VAL A 215 -14.21 -7.88 0.49
C VAL A 215 -13.27 -9.02 0.09
N VAL A 216 -13.67 -10.24 0.43
CA VAL A 216 -13.04 -11.48 -0.06
C VAL A 216 -14.02 -12.23 -0.93
N GLY A 217 -13.59 -12.62 -2.11
CA GLY A 217 -14.41 -13.38 -3.04
C GLY A 217 -13.68 -13.76 -4.30
N TYR A 218 -14.34 -14.51 -5.16
CA TYR A 218 -13.85 -14.79 -6.51
C TYR A 218 -13.91 -13.53 -7.36
N GLU A 219 -12.96 -13.37 -8.27
CA GLU A 219 -12.79 -12.16 -9.09
C GLU A 219 -14.07 -11.80 -9.86
N ASP A 220 -14.75 -12.80 -10.43
CA ASP A 220 -16.03 -12.60 -11.14
C ASP A 220 -17.16 -12.14 -10.20
N LYS A 221 -17.18 -12.60 -8.95
CA LYS A 221 -18.18 -12.21 -7.93
C LYS A 221 -17.93 -10.81 -7.41
N ILE A 222 -16.65 -10.46 -7.18
CA ILE A 222 -16.25 -9.11 -6.81
C ILE A 222 -16.62 -8.11 -7.91
N ALA A 223 -16.35 -8.45 -9.17
CA ALA A 223 -16.73 -7.62 -10.31
C ALA A 223 -18.26 -7.41 -10.38
N ALA A 224 -19.04 -8.47 -10.20
CA ALA A 224 -20.51 -8.41 -10.17
C ALA A 224 -21.01 -7.54 -9.01
N LEU A 225 -20.41 -7.65 -7.80
CA LEU A 225 -20.75 -6.78 -6.67
C LEU A 225 -20.43 -5.32 -6.99
N SER A 226 -19.23 -5.03 -7.51
CA SER A 226 -18.81 -3.67 -7.87
C SER A 226 -19.76 -3.04 -8.90
N GLU A 227 -20.19 -3.81 -9.89
CA GLU A 227 -21.18 -3.36 -10.88
C GLU A 227 -22.56 -3.10 -10.25
N ALA A 228 -23.00 -3.97 -9.35
CA ALA A 228 -24.27 -3.80 -8.63
C ALA A 228 -24.25 -2.56 -7.73
N MET A 229 -23.12 -2.25 -7.09
CA MET A 229 -22.95 -1.06 -6.25
C MET A 229 -23.10 0.24 -7.02
N GLY A 230 -22.68 0.29 -8.30
CA GLY A 230 -22.78 1.46 -9.17
C GLY A 230 -24.08 1.57 -9.95
N ARG A 231 -25.02 0.63 -9.82
CA ARG A 231 -26.35 0.73 -10.43
C ARG A 231 -27.27 1.54 -9.53
N VAL A 232 -27.75 2.66 -10.06
CA VAL A 232 -28.83 3.44 -9.45
C VAL A 232 -30.08 2.55 -9.35
N GLY A 233 -30.59 2.34 -8.14
CA GLY A 233 -31.81 1.60 -7.87
C GLY A 233 -33.06 2.37 -8.26
#